data_5087ae9409fca0c397c4c6897ef81524
#
_entry.id   5087ae9409fca0c397c4c6897ef81524
#
_cell.length_a   1.000
_cell.length_b   1.000
_cell.length_c   1.000
_cell.angle_alpha   90.00
_cell.angle_beta   90.00
_cell.angle_gamma   90.00
#
_symmetry.space_group_name_H-M   'P 1'
#
loop_
_entity.id
_entity.type
_entity.pdbx_description
1 polymer ?
#
loop_
_entity_poly.entity_id
_entity_poly.type
_entity_poly.pdbx_seq_one_letter_code
_entity_poly.pdbx_strand_id
1 'polypeptide(L)' 'MITAIVFVKADVARIPEVAQQIADLDGVSEVYSVTGTIDLIALVRVRTVDDVATVVADQLNKVPGVEGTETHIAFRAYS' A
#
# COMPACT_ATOMS: atom_id res chain seq x y z
N MET A 1 6.51 12.49 -10.43
CA MET A 1 6.30 11.27 -9.60
C MET A 1 4.94 11.35 -8.93
N ILE A 2 4.16 10.30 -9.06
CA ILE A 2 2.85 10.21 -8.41
C ILE A 2 3.04 9.48 -7.08
N THR A 3 2.47 10.05 -6.01
CA THR A 3 2.47 9.41 -4.69
C THR A 3 1.05 8.96 -4.37
N ALA A 4 0.90 7.70 -4.00
CA ALA A 4 -0.35 7.16 -3.50
C ALA A 4 -0.14 6.65 -2.08
N ILE A 5 -1.14 6.88 -1.24
CA ILE A 5 -1.15 6.42 0.15
C ILE A 5 -2.21 5.34 0.22
N VAL A 6 -1.81 4.12 0.55
CA VAL A 6 -2.70 2.96 0.53
C VAL A 6 -2.92 2.48 1.96
N PHE A 7 -4.16 2.53 2.40
CA PHE A 7 -4.57 1.99 3.68
C PHE A 7 -4.93 0.53 3.48
N VAL A 8 -4.32 -0.34 4.28
CA VAL A 8 -4.45 -1.80 4.11
C VAL A 8 -5.05 -2.41 5.37
N LYS A 9 -6.11 -3.19 5.15
CA LYS A 9 -6.66 -4.08 6.15
C LYS A 9 -6.13 -5.47 5.88
N ALA A 10 -5.54 -6.11 6.89
CA ALA A 10 -4.88 -7.40 6.71
C ALA A 10 -5.24 -8.36 7.83
N ASP A 11 -4.98 -9.65 7.59
CA ASP A 11 -5.08 -10.68 8.61
C ASP A 11 -4.09 -10.36 9.74
N VAL A 12 -4.62 -10.08 10.93
CA VAL A 12 -3.80 -9.64 12.07
C VAL A 12 -2.77 -10.69 12.49
N ALA A 13 -3.04 -11.97 12.24
CA ALA A 13 -2.10 -13.05 12.56
C ALA A 13 -0.91 -13.07 11.60
N ARG A 14 -0.96 -12.32 10.50
CA ARG A 14 0.04 -12.37 9.42
C ARG A 14 0.60 -11.00 9.06
N ILE A 15 0.48 -10.02 9.95
CA ILE A 15 0.92 -8.66 9.66
C ILE A 15 2.38 -8.59 9.19
N PRO A 16 3.36 -9.23 9.86
CA PRO A 16 4.76 -9.12 9.40
C PRO A 16 4.97 -9.68 7.99
N GLU A 17 4.36 -10.82 7.67
CA GLU A 17 4.50 -11.46 6.36
C GLU A 17 3.86 -10.61 5.28
N VAL A 18 2.65 -10.11 5.53
CA VAL A 18 1.92 -9.27 4.58
C VAL A 18 2.69 -7.97 4.34
N ALA A 19 3.15 -7.32 5.40
CA ALA A 19 3.90 -6.08 5.30
C ALA A 19 5.17 -6.25 4.46
N GLN A 20 5.91 -7.35 4.67
CA GLN A 20 7.13 -7.60 3.92
C GLN A 20 6.85 -7.87 2.45
N GLN A 21 5.82 -8.65 2.14
CA GLN A 21 5.45 -8.92 0.75
C GLN A 21 5.05 -7.63 0.02
N ILE A 22 4.31 -6.75 0.69
CA ILE A 22 3.95 -5.46 0.11
C ILE A 22 5.20 -4.60 -0.09
N ALA A 23 6.09 -4.55 0.90
CA ALA A 23 7.31 -3.76 0.82
C ALA A 23 8.22 -4.20 -0.34
N ASP A 24 8.16 -5.47 -0.72
CA ASP A 24 8.97 -6.03 -1.80
C ASP A 24 8.41 -5.74 -3.19
N LEU A 25 7.22 -5.18 -3.31
CA LEU A 25 6.63 -4.86 -4.61
C LEU A 25 7.32 -3.66 -5.23
N ASP A 26 7.56 -3.72 -6.53
CA ASP A 26 8.06 -2.57 -7.29
C ASP A 26 7.04 -1.43 -7.20
N GLY A 27 7.52 -0.22 -6.94
CA GLY A 27 6.69 0.96 -6.80
C GLY A 27 6.27 1.25 -5.36
N VAL A 28 6.44 0.32 -4.44
CA VAL A 28 6.22 0.58 -3.02
C VAL A 28 7.52 1.09 -2.41
N SER A 29 7.47 2.30 -1.83
CA SER A 29 8.65 2.91 -1.23
C SER A 29 8.78 2.58 0.26
N GLU A 30 7.66 2.51 0.98
CA GLU A 30 7.66 2.24 2.42
C GLU A 30 6.35 1.58 2.81
N VAL A 31 6.40 0.76 3.87
CA VAL A 31 5.22 0.19 4.51
C VAL A 31 5.36 0.36 6.01
N TYR A 32 4.31 0.87 6.64
CA TYR A 32 4.24 1.03 8.09
C TYR A 32 3.13 0.15 8.65
N SER A 33 3.38 -0.54 9.75
CA SER A 33 2.30 -1.09 10.56
C SER A 33 1.83 0.01 11.50
N VAL A 34 0.52 0.13 11.67
CA VAL A 34 -0.08 1.27 12.38
C VAL A 34 -1.15 0.78 13.35
N THR A 35 -1.49 1.64 14.30
CA THR A 35 -2.63 1.43 15.19
C THR A 35 -3.90 1.98 14.55
N GLY A 36 -5.07 1.59 15.05
CA GLY A 36 -6.34 2.09 14.59
C GLY A 36 -7.12 1.07 13.80
N THR A 37 -8.02 1.54 12.93
CA THR A 37 -8.94 0.69 12.19
C THR A 37 -8.31 -0.01 10.99
N ILE A 38 -7.17 0.48 10.54
CA ILE A 38 -6.39 -0.17 9.48
C ILE A 38 -5.13 -0.78 10.09
N ASP A 39 -4.48 -1.66 9.36
CA ASP A 39 -3.33 -2.41 9.87
C ASP A 39 -2.01 -1.91 9.30
N LEU A 40 -2.00 -1.53 8.03
CA LEU A 40 -0.79 -1.09 7.35
C LEU A 40 -1.08 0.16 6.52
N ILE A 41 -0.04 0.97 6.33
CA ILE A 41 -0.04 2.06 5.35
C ILE A 41 1.13 1.82 4.42
N ALA A 42 0.85 1.73 3.12
CA ALA A 42 1.87 1.61 2.09
C ALA A 42 1.98 2.92 1.32
N LEU A 43 3.19 3.39 1.11
CA LEU A 43 3.46 4.53 0.24
C LEU A 43 3.92 4.01 -1.12
N VAL A 44 3.17 4.37 -2.15
CA VAL A 44 3.46 3.98 -3.53
C VAL A 44 3.94 5.21 -4.27
N ARG A 45 5.08 5.10 -4.95
CA ARG A 45 5.65 6.19 -5.75
C ARG A 45 5.98 5.66 -7.12
N VAL A 46 5.26 6.17 -8.11
CA VAL A 46 5.34 5.71 -9.49
C VAL A 46 5.23 6.91 -10.44
N ARG A 47 5.36 6.67 -11.74
CA ARG A 47 5.37 7.74 -12.74
C ARG A 47 3.99 8.18 -13.17
N THR A 48 3.05 7.25 -13.24
CA THR A 48 1.70 7.53 -13.79
C THR A 48 0.63 6.97 -12.88
N VAL A 49 -0.61 7.46 -13.06
CA VAL A 49 -1.78 6.94 -12.34
C VAL A 49 -2.03 5.47 -12.74
N ASP A 50 -1.80 5.12 -14.01
CA ASP A 50 -1.93 3.73 -14.44
C ASP A 50 -0.96 2.82 -13.69
N ASP A 51 0.23 3.29 -13.39
CA ASP A 51 1.20 2.52 -12.60
C ASP A 51 0.70 2.31 -11.17
N VAL A 52 -0.05 3.26 -10.59
CA VAL A 52 -0.69 3.06 -9.29
C VAL A 52 -1.65 1.87 -9.36
N ALA A 53 -2.46 1.81 -10.42
CA ALA A 53 -3.39 0.71 -10.60
C ALA A 53 -2.66 -0.63 -10.73
N THR A 54 -1.54 -0.67 -11.44
CA THR A 54 -0.73 -1.87 -11.57
C THR A 54 -0.21 -2.34 -10.20
N VAL A 55 0.34 -1.42 -9.41
CA VAL A 55 0.88 -1.78 -8.09
C VAL A 55 -0.24 -2.21 -7.14
N VAL A 56 -1.34 -1.47 -7.09
CA VAL A 56 -2.39 -1.71 -6.09
C VAL A 56 -3.33 -2.83 -6.54
N ALA A 57 -3.94 -2.69 -7.72
CA ALA A 57 -4.99 -3.62 -8.15
C ALA A 57 -4.41 -4.96 -8.59
N ASP A 58 -3.30 -4.95 -9.32
CA ASP A 58 -2.75 -6.17 -9.89
C ASP A 58 -1.79 -6.90 -8.95
N GLN A 59 -1.22 -6.21 -7.97
CA GLN A 59 -0.20 -6.80 -7.11
C GLN A 59 -0.56 -6.73 -5.63
N LEU A 60 -0.72 -5.54 -5.05
CA LEU A 60 -0.93 -5.39 -3.62
C LEU A 60 -2.19 -6.10 -3.15
N ASN A 61 -3.31 -5.89 -3.86
CA ASN A 61 -4.58 -6.51 -3.50
C ASN A 61 -4.55 -8.03 -3.59
N LYS A 62 -3.56 -8.60 -4.27
CA LYS A 62 -3.42 -10.06 -4.43
C LYS A 62 -2.44 -10.68 -3.44
N VAL A 63 -1.82 -9.90 -2.58
CA VAL A 63 -0.95 -10.44 -1.53
C VAL A 63 -1.79 -11.25 -0.55
N PRO A 64 -1.43 -12.52 -0.30
CA PRO A 64 -2.17 -13.33 0.65
C PRO A 64 -2.20 -12.68 2.04
N GLY A 65 -3.39 -12.57 2.61
CA GLY A 65 -3.61 -11.91 3.89
C GLY A 65 -4.11 -10.49 3.80
N VAL A 66 -4.06 -9.86 2.62
CA VAL A 66 -4.71 -8.56 2.40
C VAL A 66 -6.21 -8.77 2.29
N GLU A 67 -6.96 -8.10 3.16
CA GLU A 67 -8.42 -8.22 3.23
C GLU A 67 -9.13 -7.09 2.49
N GLY A 68 -8.51 -5.92 2.44
CA GLY A 68 -9.07 -4.78 1.75
C GLY A 68 -8.10 -3.62 1.73
N THR A 69 -8.29 -2.72 0.78
CA THR A 69 -7.42 -1.54 0.63
C THR A 69 -8.25 -0.32 0.29
N GLU A 70 -7.72 0.84 0.65
CA GLU A 70 -8.26 2.13 0.25
C GLU A 70 -7.08 2.97 -0.22
N THR A 71 -7.12 3.43 -1.46
CA THR A 71 -6.02 4.14 -2.09
C THR A 71 -6.36 5.61 -2.25
N HIS A 72 -5.45 6.47 -1.80
CA HIS A 72 -5.56 7.92 -1.96
C HIS A 72 -4.39 8.40 -2.81
N ILE A 73 -4.71 9.10 -3.91
CA ILE A 73 -3.69 9.77 -4.70
C ILE A 73 -3.41 11.12 -4.03
N ALA A 74 -2.16 11.36 -3.70
CA ALA A 74 -1.75 12.63 -3.10
C ALA A 74 -1.61 13.69 -4.21
N PHE A 75 -2.26 14.84 -4.03
CA PHE A 75 -2.09 15.95 -4.97
C PHE A 75 -0.84 16.74 -4.67
N ARG A 76 -0.64 17.14 -3.42
CA ARG A 76 0.45 18.02 -3.02
C ARG A 76 0.88 17.72 -1.60
N ALA A 77 2.18 17.89 -1.34
CA ALA A 77 2.70 17.91 0.01
C ALA A 77 2.78 19.37 0.49
N TYR A 78 2.35 19.60 1.71
CA TYR A 78 2.47 20.89 2.37
C TYR A 78 3.41 20.76 3.56
N SER A 79 4.20 21.80 3.83
CA SER A 79 5.12 21.78 4.96
C SER A 79 5.24 23.18 5.58
#